data_16770148997612f6342978ab67f8eb35
#
_entry.id   16770148997612f6342978ab67f8eb35
#
_cell.length_a   1.000
_cell.length_b   1.000
_cell.length_c   1.000
_cell.angle_alpha   90.00
_cell.angle_beta   90.00
_cell.angle_gamma   90.00
#
_symmetry.space_group_name_H-M   'P 1'
#
loop_
_entity.id
_entity.type
_entity.pdbx_description
1 polymer ?
#
loop_
_entity_poly.entity_id
_entity_poly.type
_entity_poly.pdbx_seq_one_letter_code
_entity_poly.pdbx_strand_id
1 'polypeptide(L)'
;MTGSLPLRPRLRALRSEAFGADPSGARLERIRRSPNFADGVFQNPVKGRTRPSGSMAEFARVYFHKEQRVRRSPAAPIPVHPTTLADLAKPPVSGLRVTWMGHSSVLVEIDGRRVLFDPVWGERCSPYPFAGPKRLHPVPVPLASLGEVDVVVISHDHYDHLDLPTIKALAGTNTVFAVPLGVGAHLERWGVPAGRLRELDWNEATEVAGLTLTATPAQHFCGRGLRNQQFTLWASWVVAGEEHRVFHSGDTGYFPGFKDIGAAHGPFDATMIQIGAYSEYWPKNHEDRTPDPGPWPDIHMTPDEGIRAQLDLQGGTAHGVLLPIHWGTFNLAPHPWSDPAERTMIAARSVGQAVAMPKPGEPFEPAGKIPGDPWWRPIAAPGFAWERWVNYRDEPDRTGGDKVVEPDAGLDLVGEA
;
A
#
# COMPACT_ATOMS: atom_id res chain seq x y z
N MET A 1 -35.09 19.76 35.79
CA MET A 1 -35.13 19.92 34.32
C MET A 1 -33.73 19.73 33.81
N THR A 2 -33.37 18.54 33.43
CA THR A 2 -32.03 18.18 32.90
C THR A 2 -32.11 18.20 31.37
N GLY A 3 -31.65 19.31 30.79
CA GLY A 3 -31.59 19.44 29.34
C GLY A 3 -30.44 18.60 28.77
N SER A 4 -30.78 17.49 28.14
CA SER A 4 -29.83 16.73 27.33
C SER A 4 -29.49 17.52 26.09
N LEU A 5 -28.25 18.02 26.00
CA LEU A 5 -27.70 18.59 24.77
C LEU A 5 -27.66 17.54 23.68
N PRO A 6 -28.11 17.83 22.44
CA PRO A 6 -28.19 16.84 21.40
C PRO A 6 -26.80 16.39 20.95
N LEU A 7 -26.53 15.10 20.97
CA LEU A 7 -25.35 14.43 20.43
C LEU A 7 -25.03 14.77 18.95
N ARG A 8 -26.03 15.30 18.24
CA ARG A 8 -25.97 15.58 16.78
C ARG A 8 -24.90 16.59 16.33
N PRO A 9 -24.60 17.70 17.04
CA PRO A 9 -23.60 18.67 16.56
C PRO A 9 -22.18 18.16 16.58
N ARG A 10 -21.79 17.38 17.62
CA ARG A 10 -20.41 16.84 17.75
C ARG A 10 -20.10 15.77 16.70
N LEU A 11 -21.04 14.90 16.38
CA LEU A 11 -20.89 13.87 15.33
C LEU A 11 -20.83 14.53 13.93
N ARG A 12 -21.55 15.61 13.69
CA ARG A 12 -21.53 16.34 12.41
C ARG A 12 -20.22 17.09 12.21
N ALA A 13 -19.64 17.66 13.26
CA ALA A 13 -18.34 18.33 13.21
C ALA A 13 -17.19 17.33 12.98
N LEU A 14 -17.15 16.21 13.71
CA LEU A 14 -16.18 15.15 13.50
C LEU A 14 -16.27 14.53 12.10
N ARG A 15 -17.50 14.30 11.61
CA ARG A 15 -17.75 13.77 10.28
C ARG A 15 -17.21 14.71 9.19
N SER A 16 -17.42 16.04 9.36
CA SER A 16 -16.96 17.02 8.37
C SER A 16 -15.43 17.12 8.33
N GLU A 17 -14.75 16.94 9.45
CA GLU A 17 -13.29 17.06 9.52
C GLU A 17 -12.57 15.85 8.91
N ALA A 18 -13.01 14.63 9.23
CA ALA A 18 -12.41 13.40 8.70
C ALA A 18 -12.56 13.27 7.16
N PHE A 19 -13.57 13.89 6.58
CA PHE A 19 -13.73 13.95 5.11
C PHE A 19 -12.77 14.93 4.43
N GLY A 20 -12.01 15.74 5.18
CA GLY A 20 -11.05 16.68 4.65
C GLY A 20 -11.70 17.88 3.93
N ALA A 21 -11.06 18.36 2.88
CA ALA A 21 -11.52 19.47 2.04
C ALA A 21 -11.27 19.17 0.56
N ASP A 22 -12.19 19.65 -0.28
CA ASP A 22 -11.99 19.60 -1.73
C ASP A 22 -10.96 20.68 -2.16
N PRO A 23 -10.12 20.40 -3.17
CA PRO A 23 -9.21 21.38 -3.75
C PRO A 23 -9.96 22.59 -4.30
N SER A 24 -9.40 23.78 -4.12
CA SER A 24 -9.97 25.04 -4.62
C SER A 24 -8.89 26.04 -5.02
N GLY A 25 -9.25 27.15 -5.68
CA GLY A 25 -8.34 28.21 -6.07
C GLY A 25 -7.18 27.71 -6.93
N ALA A 26 -5.96 28.18 -6.66
CA ALA A 26 -4.76 27.85 -7.42
C ALA A 26 -4.47 26.34 -7.46
N ARG A 27 -4.80 25.59 -6.38
CA ARG A 27 -4.68 24.12 -6.35
C ARG A 27 -5.59 23.45 -7.37
N LEU A 28 -6.84 23.86 -7.43
CA LEU A 28 -7.79 23.33 -8.43
C LEU A 28 -7.36 23.68 -9.86
N GLU A 29 -6.85 24.88 -10.08
CA GLU A 29 -6.31 25.27 -11.39
C GLU A 29 -5.08 24.43 -11.79
N ARG A 30 -4.24 24.06 -10.84
CA ARG A 30 -3.11 23.15 -11.10
C ARG A 30 -3.61 21.74 -11.47
N ILE A 31 -4.59 21.21 -10.74
CA ILE A 31 -5.23 19.92 -11.04
C ILE A 31 -5.79 19.92 -12.47
N ARG A 32 -6.52 20.96 -12.86
CA ARG A 32 -7.12 21.08 -14.21
C ARG A 32 -6.11 21.12 -15.35
N ARG A 33 -4.86 21.50 -15.06
CA ARG A 33 -3.75 21.51 -16.02
C ARG A 33 -2.97 20.20 -16.09
N SER A 34 -3.23 19.31 -15.15
CA SER A 34 -2.61 17.98 -15.15
C SER A 34 -3.04 17.19 -16.40
N PRO A 35 -2.10 16.56 -17.14
CA PRO A 35 -2.44 15.66 -18.24
C PRO A 35 -3.20 14.41 -17.76
N ASN A 36 -3.14 14.11 -16.46
CA ASN A 36 -3.79 12.97 -15.83
C ASN A 36 -5.22 13.27 -15.37
N PHE A 37 -5.70 14.54 -15.53
CA PHE A 37 -7.04 14.97 -15.14
C PHE A 37 -7.90 15.25 -16.36
N ALA A 38 -8.90 14.41 -16.59
CA ALA A 38 -9.86 14.55 -17.70
C ALA A 38 -11.28 14.25 -17.21
N ASP A 39 -12.27 14.84 -17.87
CA ASP A 39 -13.70 14.67 -17.55
C ASP A 39 -14.06 14.97 -16.08
N GLY A 40 -13.31 15.89 -15.44
CA GLY A 40 -13.54 16.33 -14.08
C GLY A 40 -12.97 15.40 -12.99
N VAL A 41 -12.19 14.38 -13.35
CA VAL A 41 -11.57 13.41 -12.43
C VAL A 41 -10.17 12.98 -12.91
N PHE A 42 -9.33 12.52 -12.00
CA PHE A 42 -8.08 11.89 -12.37
C PHE A 42 -8.33 10.52 -13.01
N GLN A 43 -7.50 10.18 -13.98
CA GLN A 43 -7.56 8.95 -14.77
C GLN A 43 -6.43 7.99 -14.40
N ASN A 44 -6.68 6.70 -14.52
CA ASN A 44 -5.64 5.68 -14.39
C ASN A 44 -4.71 5.63 -15.61
N PRO A 45 -3.44 5.21 -15.44
CA PRO A 45 -2.49 5.09 -16.55
C PRO A 45 -2.94 4.07 -17.60
N VAL A 46 -3.65 3.02 -17.18
CA VAL A 46 -4.29 2.05 -18.06
C VAL A 46 -5.77 1.90 -17.74
N LYS A 47 -6.57 1.58 -18.75
CA LYS A 47 -7.99 1.30 -18.54
C LYS A 47 -8.16 0.03 -17.71
N GLY A 48 -8.89 0.13 -16.61
CA GLY A 48 -9.17 -0.98 -15.71
C GLY A 48 -10.43 -0.72 -14.88
N ARG A 49 -10.87 -1.73 -14.15
CA ARG A 49 -12.02 -1.62 -13.27
C ARG A 49 -11.60 -1.02 -11.93
N THR A 50 -12.13 0.13 -11.59
CA THR A 50 -11.90 0.78 -10.29
C THR A 50 -12.98 0.44 -9.26
N ARG A 51 -14.05 -0.23 -9.68
CA ARG A 51 -15.17 -0.63 -8.81
C ARG A 51 -15.52 -2.09 -9.04
N PRO A 52 -16.01 -2.80 -8.00
CA PRO A 52 -16.52 -4.16 -8.18
C PRO A 52 -17.59 -4.20 -9.26
N SER A 53 -17.51 -5.17 -10.17
CA SER A 53 -18.61 -5.51 -11.07
C SER A 53 -19.54 -6.49 -10.35
N GLY A 54 -20.82 -6.24 -10.34
CA GLY A 54 -21.80 -7.08 -9.66
C GLY A 54 -22.64 -6.30 -8.64
N SER A 55 -23.59 -6.98 -8.02
CA SER A 55 -24.47 -6.33 -7.06
C SER A 55 -23.81 -6.15 -5.70
N MET A 56 -24.17 -5.08 -5.00
CA MET A 56 -23.79 -4.88 -3.60
C MET A 56 -24.22 -6.05 -2.69
N ALA A 57 -25.29 -6.77 -3.06
CA ALA A 57 -25.73 -7.94 -2.34
C ALA A 57 -24.76 -9.13 -2.50
N GLU A 58 -24.20 -9.33 -3.68
CA GLU A 58 -23.17 -10.36 -3.92
C GLU A 58 -21.89 -10.02 -3.16
N PHE A 59 -21.43 -8.78 -3.23
CA PHE A 59 -20.30 -8.31 -2.44
C PHE A 59 -20.53 -8.54 -0.95
N ALA A 60 -21.68 -8.13 -0.42
CA ALA A 60 -22.05 -8.32 0.98
C ALA A 60 -22.10 -9.81 1.36
N ARG A 61 -22.64 -10.67 0.49
CA ARG A 61 -22.70 -12.12 0.73
C ARG A 61 -21.31 -12.74 0.89
N VAL A 62 -20.36 -12.38 0.00
CA VAL A 62 -18.97 -12.85 0.10
C VAL A 62 -18.28 -12.25 1.31
N TYR A 63 -18.39 -10.95 1.49
CA TYR A 63 -17.70 -10.24 2.57
C TYR A 63 -18.19 -10.66 3.97
N PHE A 64 -19.48 -10.95 4.14
CA PHE A 64 -20.07 -11.34 5.42
C PHE A 64 -20.25 -12.85 5.58
N HIS A 65 -19.77 -13.67 4.65
CA HIS A 65 -19.87 -15.13 4.78
C HIS A 65 -19.15 -15.61 6.04
N LYS A 66 -19.80 -16.45 6.86
CA LYS A 66 -19.32 -16.84 8.18
C LYS A 66 -17.92 -17.45 8.16
N GLU A 67 -17.67 -18.39 7.25
CA GLU A 67 -16.37 -19.06 7.10
C GLU A 67 -15.26 -18.10 6.67
N GLN A 68 -15.54 -17.20 5.74
CA GLN A 68 -14.61 -16.16 5.30
C GLN A 68 -14.27 -15.19 6.44
N ARG A 69 -15.26 -14.84 7.25
CA ARG A 69 -15.10 -13.90 8.37
C ARG A 69 -14.18 -14.44 9.46
N VAL A 70 -14.22 -15.74 9.76
CA VAL A 70 -13.32 -16.39 10.72
C VAL A 70 -11.87 -16.36 10.21
N ARG A 71 -11.66 -16.59 8.93
CA ARG A 71 -10.31 -16.65 8.33
C ARG A 71 -9.62 -15.29 8.18
N ARG A 72 -10.37 -14.18 8.29
CA ARG A 72 -9.84 -12.82 8.16
C ARG A 72 -9.21 -12.26 9.43
N SER A 73 -9.23 -13.00 10.52
CA SER A 73 -8.62 -12.60 11.78
C SER A 73 -7.66 -13.68 12.28
N PRO A 74 -6.55 -13.29 12.91
CA PRO A 74 -5.62 -14.25 13.51
C PRO A 74 -6.30 -15.00 14.67
N ALA A 75 -5.88 -16.24 14.92
CA ALA A 75 -6.35 -17.07 16.02
C ALA A 75 -5.76 -16.65 17.38
N ALA A 76 -4.67 -15.91 17.37
CA ALA A 76 -4.01 -15.34 18.55
C ALA A 76 -3.48 -13.92 18.22
N PRO A 77 -3.12 -13.11 19.22
CA PRO A 77 -2.57 -11.77 19.00
C PRO A 77 -1.36 -11.79 18.07
N ILE A 78 -1.31 -10.87 17.11
CA ILE A 78 -0.15 -10.67 16.24
C ILE A 78 1.04 -10.20 17.08
N PRO A 79 2.20 -10.86 16.99
CA PRO A 79 3.39 -10.45 17.71
C PRO A 79 3.88 -9.10 17.16
N VAL A 80 4.17 -8.16 18.07
CA VAL A 80 4.72 -6.85 17.75
C VAL A 80 6.14 -6.78 18.32
N HIS A 81 7.08 -6.28 17.54
CA HIS A 81 8.45 -6.08 18.00
C HIS A 81 8.54 -4.82 18.88
N PRO A 82 9.15 -4.90 20.08
CA PRO A 82 9.20 -3.79 21.02
C PRO A 82 10.33 -2.80 20.68
N THR A 83 10.26 -2.15 19.53
CA THR A 83 11.25 -1.15 19.11
C THR A 83 11.08 0.14 19.91
N THR A 84 12.16 0.61 20.48
CA THR A 84 12.20 1.81 21.34
C THR A 84 12.77 3.03 20.59
N LEU A 85 12.54 4.23 21.13
CA LEU A 85 13.20 5.44 20.64
C LEU A 85 14.74 5.30 20.66
N ALA A 86 15.32 4.63 21.67
CA ALA A 86 16.75 4.41 21.77
C ALA A 86 17.29 3.51 20.65
N ASP A 87 16.48 2.55 20.18
CA ASP A 87 16.84 1.71 19.04
C ASP A 87 16.81 2.51 17.73
N LEU A 88 15.78 3.34 17.55
CA LEU A 88 15.65 4.24 16.40
C LEU A 88 16.65 5.41 16.42
N ALA A 89 17.17 5.80 17.59
CA ALA A 89 18.17 6.86 17.70
C ALA A 89 19.55 6.44 17.19
N LYS A 90 19.83 5.14 17.10
CA LYS A 90 21.07 4.63 16.52
C LYS A 90 20.95 4.69 14.98
N PRO A 91 21.85 5.36 14.27
CA PRO A 91 21.82 5.36 12.81
C PRO A 91 21.99 3.94 12.26
N PRO A 92 21.38 3.63 11.09
CA PRO A 92 21.63 2.37 10.41
C PRO A 92 23.10 2.24 10.01
N VAL A 93 23.67 1.04 10.17
CA VAL A 93 25.08 0.78 9.86
C VAL A 93 25.33 0.87 8.35
N SER A 94 24.38 0.40 7.56
CA SER A 94 24.45 0.45 6.10
C SER A 94 23.99 1.78 5.49
N GLY A 95 23.50 2.74 6.27
CA GLY A 95 22.86 3.95 5.78
C GLY A 95 21.37 3.80 5.45
N LEU A 96 20.86 2.57 5.35
CA LEU A 96 19.44 2.30 5.06
C LEU A 96 18.84 1.32 6.04
N ARG A 97 17.77 1.74 6.73
CA ARG A 97 16.95 0.88 7.62
C ARG A 97 15.47 1.07 7.32
N VAL A 98 14.74 -0.05 7.26
CA VAL A 98 13.31 -0.10 7.01
C VAL A 98 12.61 -0.68 8.23
N THR A 99 11.56 -0.03 8.72
CA THR A 99 10.74 -0.49 9.84
C THR A 99 9.27 -0.47 9.47
N TRP A 100 8.66 -1.65 9.36
CA TRP A 100 7.25 -1.78 9.03
C TRP A 100 6.37 -1.49 10.26
N MET A 101 5.55 -0.45 10.21
CA MET A 101 4.64 -0.05 11.30
C MET A 101 3.27 -0.71 11.19
N GLY A 102 3.09 -1.56 10.18
CA GLY A 102 1.84 -2.23 9.83
C GLY A 102 1.10 -1.57 8.67
N HIS A 103 0.31 -2.35 7.94
CA HIS A 103 -0.35 -1.95 6.71
C HIS A 103 0.64 -1.39 5.68
N SER A 104 0.40 -0.18 5.18
CA SER A 104 1.32 0.54 4.29
C SER A 104 2.17 1.58 5.03
N SER A 105 2.07 1.65 6.37
CA SER A 105 2.88 2.57 7.18
C SER A 105 4.28 2.02 7.36
N VAL A 106 5.28 2.73 6.82
CA VAL A 106 6.70 2.33 6.89
C VAL A 106 7.56 3.53 7.26
N LEU A 107 8.42 3.36 8.27
CA LEU A 107 9.51 4.28 8.55
C LEU A 107 10.76 3.81 7.81
N VAL A 108 11.33 4.70 6.99
CA VAL A 108 12.60 4.48 6.30
C VAL A 108 13.61 5.49 6.79
N GLU A 109 14.75 5.00 7.28
CA GLU A 109 15.92 5.81 7.57
C GLU A 109 16.90 5.60 6.42
N ILE A 110 17.14 6.66 5.66
CA ILE A 110 17.90 6.66 4.41
C ILE A 110 18.87 7.82 4.39
N ASP A 111 20.16 7.54 4.26
CA ASP A 111 21.26 8.51 4.15
C ASP A 111 21.18 9.63 5.22
N GLY A 112 20.91 9.22 6.47
CA GLY A 112 20.80 10.10 7.63
C GLY A 112 19.47 10.87 7.72
N ARG A 113 18.46 10.54 6.92
CA ARG A 113 17.13 11.16 6.94
C ARG A 113 16.05 10.15 7.29
N ARG A 114 14.92 10.64 7.79
CA ARG A 114 13.74 9.82 8.14
C ARG A 114 12.56 10.18 7.29
N VAL A 115 12.07 9.19 6.57
CA VAL A 115 10.89 9.25 5.71
C VAL A 115 9.80 8.33 6.27
N LEU A 116 8.62 8.86 6.50
CA LEU A 116 7.48 8.10 7.02
C LEU A 116 6.40 8.02 5.93
N PHE A 117 6.18 6.81 5.39
CA PHE A 117 5.18 6.55 4.36
C PHE A 117 3.84 6.20 4.98
N ASP A 118 2.77 6.74 4.40
CA ASP A 118 1.35 6.46 4.69
C ASP A 118 1.04 6.24 6.18
N PRO A 119 1.31 7.23 7.05
CA PRO A 119 1.26 7.04 8.49
C PRO A 119 -0.18 6.95 9.01
N VAL A 120 -0.56 5.77 9.49
CA VAL A 120 -1.85 5.51 10.13
C VAL A 120 -1.62 4.95 11.52
N TRP A 121 -1.83 5.78 12.55
CA TRP A 121 -1.74 5.41 13.97
C TRP A 121 -3.11 5.23 14.61
N GLY A 122 -4.18 5.57 13.88
CA GLY A 122 -5.55 5.37 14.30
C GLY A 122 -5.91 3.89 14.57
N GLU A 123 -6.82 3.67 15.51
CA GLU A 123 -7.36 2.33 15.79
C GLU A 123 -8.18 1.78 14.62
N ARG A 124 -8.75 2.66 13.80
CA ARG A 124 -9.59 2.31 12.65
C ARG A 124 -9.25 3.16 11.43
N CYS A 125 -9.19 2.53 10.29
CA CYS A 125 -9.14 3.22 9.01
C CYS A 125 -10.56 3.61 8.57
N SER A 126 -11.09 4.71 9.13
CA SER A 126 -12.48 5.11 8.94
C SER A 126 -12.68 6.59 9.30
N PRO A 127 -13.66 7.27 8.67
CA PRO A 127 -14.08 8.60 9.13
C PRO A 127 -14.80 8.57 10.49
N TYR A 128 -15.10 7.38 11.02
CA TYR A 128 -15.84 7.19 12.27
C TYR A 128 -15.00 6.42 13.28
N PRO A 129 -14.83 6.91 14.52
CA PRO A 129 -14.04 6.23 15.55
C PRO A 129 -14.69 4.94 16.07
N PHE A 130 -15.99 4.74 15.81
CA PHE A 130 -16.78 3.60 16.32
C PHE A 130 -17.13 2.57 15.24
N ALA A 131 -16.84 2.83 13.96
CA ALA A 131 -17.20 1.95 12.83
C ALA A 131 -16.06 1.87 11.82
N GLY A 132 -16.08 0.82 10.99
CA GLY A 132 -15.05 0.56 9.98
C GLY A 132 -13.99 -0.42 10.46
N PRO A 133 -13.03 -0.79 9.57
CA PRO A 133 -12.01 -1.77 9.87
C PRO A 133 -11.14 -1.35 11.05
N LYS A 134 -10.93 -2.28 11.98
CA LYS A 134 -10.12 -2.10 13.20
C LYS A 134 -8.76 -2.77 13.01
N ARG A 135 -7.71 -2.18 13.60
CA ARG A 135 -6.37 -2.78 13.62
C ARG A 135 -6.39 -4.15 14.29
N LEU A 136 -5.69 -5.11 13.69
CA LEU A 136 -5.52 -6.47 14.20
C LEU A 136 -4.40 -6.57 15.25
N HIS A 137 -3.53 -5.56 15.35
CA HIS A 137 -2.45 -5.47 16.32
C HIS A 137 -2.32 -4.04 16.86
N PRO A 138 -1.73 -3.82 18.05
CA PRO A 138 -1.45 -2.48 18.53
C PRO A 138 -0.43 -1.76 17.63
N VAL A 139 -0.38 -0.45 17.71
CA VAL A 139 0.67 0.34 17.07
C VAL A 139 2.03 -0.06 17.67
N PRO A 140 3.02 -0.46 16.85
CA PRO A 140 4.27 -0.99 17.36
C PRO A 140 5.14 0.04 18.07
N VAL A 141 5.14 1.27 17.57
CA VAL A 141 5.91 2.39 18.15
C VAL A 141 4.99 3.61 18.25
N PRO A 142 4.82 4.22 19.42
CA PRO A 142 4.06 5.46 19.56
C PRO A 142 4.60 6.55 18.61
N LEU A 143 3.73 7.31 17.97
CA LEU A 143 4.14 8.35 17.01
C LEU A 143 5.16 9.33 17.60
N ALA A 144 4.94 9.75 18.84
CA ALA A 144 5.86 10.64 19.58
C ALA A 144 7.24 10.00 19.87
N SER A 145 7.36 8.69 19.73
CA SER A 145 8.61 7.95 19.97
C SER A 145 9.40 7.68 18.68
N LEU A 146 8.92 8.15 17.52
CA LEU A 146 9.68 8.01 16.26
C LEU A 146 10.87 8.97 16.18
N GLY A 147 10.91 10.01 17.02
CA GLY A 147 11.87 11.12 16.90
C GLY A 147 11.46 12.09 15.79
N GLU A 148 12.41 12.89 15.30
CA GLU A 148 12.16 13.80 14.19
C GLU A 148 11.98 13.01 12.89
N VAL A 149 10.93 13.35 12.13
CA VAL A 149 10.65 12.84 10.80
C VAL A 149 10.85 14.00 9.83
N ASP A 150 11.81 13.85 8.90
CA ASP A 150 12.10 14.89 7.91
C ASP A 150 10.95 15.04 6.91
N VAL A 151 10.42 13.90 6.44
CA VAL A 151 9.39 13.85 5.40
C VAL A 151 8.32 12.83 5.73
N VAL A 152 7.07 13.21 5.58
CA VAL A 152 5.93 12.30 5.45
C VAL A 152 5.55 12.22 3.97
N VAL A 153 5.44 11.01 3.46
CA VAL A 153 5.00 10.72 2.09
C VAL A 153 3.63 10.06 2.14
N ILE A 154 2.66 10.62 1.41
CA ILE A 154 1.31 10.06 1.30
C ILE A 154 1.11 9.57 -0.13
N SER A 155 0.65 8.33 -0.28
CA SER A 155 0.36 7.75 -1.59
C SER A 155 -0.99 8.23 -2.15
N HIS A 156 -2.02 8.28 -1.33
CA HIS A 156 -3.37 8.75 -1.69
C HIS A 156 -4.22 9.04 -0.43
N ASP A 157 -5.47 9.45 -0.63
CA ASP A 157 -6.30 9.97 0.44
C ASP A 157 -7.24 8.97 1.13
N HIS A 158 -7.15 7.66 0.89
CA HIS A 158 -7.93 6.67 1.61
C HIS A 158 -7.62 6.65 3.10
N TYR A 159 -8.57 6.16 3.93
CA TYR A 159 -8.48 6.24 5.40
C TYR A 159 -7.41 5.35 6.01
N ASP A 160 -6.95 4.34 5.30
CA ASP A 160 -5.89 3.41 5.67
C ASP A 160 -4.49 3.86 5.22
N HIS A 161 -4.40 5.03 4.54
CA HIS A 161 -3.15 5.69 4.13
C HIS A 161 -3.04 7.13 4.67
N LEU A 162 -4.16 7.82 4.82
CA LEU A 162 -4.22 9.20 5.28
C LEU A 162 -5.12 9.32 6.53
N ASP A 163 -4.49 9.33 7.70
CA ASP A 163 -5.14 9.30 9.01
C ASP A 163 -5.18 10.68 9.67
N LEU A 164 -6.39 11.22 9.88
CA LEU A 164 -6.58 12.56 10.46
C LEU A 164 -5.87 12.76 11.82
N PRO A 165 -6.00 11.88 12.83
CA PRO A 165 -5.32 12.05 14.10
C PRO A 165 -3.80 12.08 13.97
N THR A 166 -3.25 11.23 13.11
CA THR A 166 -1.80 11.16 12.84
C THR A 166 -1.30 12.44 12.18
N ILE A 167 -1.99 12.92 11.15
CA ILE A 167 -1.61 14.17 10.46
C ILE A 167 -1.69 15.36 11.41
N LYS A 168 -2.71 15.44 12.24
CA LYS A 168 -2.81 16.54 13.24
C LYS A 168 -1.66 16.54 14.24
N ALA A 169 -1.21 15.38 14.68
CA ALA A 169 -0.06 15.26 15.56
C ALA A 169 1.22 15.72 14.86
N LEU A 170 1.42 15.34 13.60
CA LEU A 170 2.59 15.72 12.80
C LEU A 170 2.52 17.19 12.30
N ALA A 171 1.32 17.78 12.22
CA ALA A 171 1.17 19.19 11.87
C ALA A 171 1.86 20.15 12.86
N GLY A 172 2.02 19.72 14.12
CA GLY A 172 2.74 20.47 15.15
C GLY A 172 4.27 20.38 15.08
N THR A 173 4.84 19.57 14.18
CA THR A 173 6.29 19.36 14.00
C THR A 173 6.84 20.20 12.83
N ASN A 174 8.13 20.03 12.50
CA ASN A 174 8.75 20.65 11.32
C ASN A 174 8.70 19.76 10.05
N THR A 175 8.06 18.61 10.12
CA THR A 175 7.96 17.63 9.03
C THR A 175 7.40 18.26 7.76
N VAL A 176 8.02 17.98 6.61
CA VAL A 176 7.51 18.29 5.27
C VAL A 176 6.63 17.16 4.79
N PHE A 177 5.59 17.47 4.04
CA PHE A 177 4.65 16.48 3.49
C PHE A 177 4.74 16.48 1.96
N ALA A 178 5.14 15.35 1.39
CA ALA A 178 5.10 15.09 -0.04
C ALA A 178 3.84 14.27 -0.35
N VAL A 179 2.99 14.81 -1.21
CA VAL A 179 1.65 14.25 -1.47
C VAL A 179 1.27 14.42 -2.94
N PRO A 180 0.36 13.58 -3.47
CA PRO A 180 -0.17 13.78 -4.82
C PRO A 180 -1.04 15.04 -4.92
N LEU A 181 -1.25 15.52 -6.15
CA LEU A 181 -2.10 16.69 -6.43
C LEU A 181 -3.47 16.59 -5.76
N GLY A 182 -3.85 17.65 -5.07
CA GLY A 182 -5.15 17.80 -4.40
C GLY A 182 -5.17 17.33 -2.96
N VAL A 183 -4.33 16.37 -2.56
CA VAL A 183 -4.29 15.84 -1.18
C VAL A 183 -3.93 16.92 -0.16
N GLY A 184 -3.12 17.90 -0.56
CA GLY A 184 -2.75 19.03 0.29
C GLY A 184 -3.94 19.82 0.83
N ALA A 185 -5.10 19.80 0.17
CA ALA A 185 -6.30 20.44 0.67
C ALA A 185 -6.81 19.82 1.99
N HIS A 186 -6.69 18.51 2.13
CA HIS A 186 -7.01 17.81 3.37
C HIS A 186 -6.03 18.20 4.48
N LEU A 187 -4.74 18.20 4.18
CA LEU A 187 -3.67 18.50 5.15
C LEU A 187 -3.76 19.93 5.67
N GLU A 188 -3.98 20.91 4.78
CA GLU A 188 -4.18 22.31 5.19
C GLU A 188 -5.40 22.48 6.10
N ARG A 189 -6.52 21.84 5.76
CA ARG A 189 -7.70 21.80 6.61
C ARG A 189 -7.40 21.25 8.01
N TRP A 190 -6.47 20.32 8.11
CA TRP A 190 -6.08 19.67 9.38
C TRP A 190 -4.92 20.36 10.09
N GLY A 191 -4.49 21.52 9.59
CA GLY A 191 -3.54 22.40 10.26
C GLY A 191 -2.09 22.30 9.78
N VAL A 192 -1.81 21.58 8.68
CA VAL A 192 -0.48 21.61 8.08
C VAL A 192 -0.30 22.91 7.29
N PRO A 193 0.74 23.71 7.60
CA PRO A 193 1.03 24.93 6.86
C PRO A 193 1.35 24.67 5.40
N ALA A 194 0.83 25.48 4.47
CA ALA A 194 1.06 25.36 3.02
C ALA A 194 2.55 25.32 2.64
N GLY A 195 3.41 26.05 3.34
CA GLY A 195 4.87 26.07 3.10
C GLY A 195 5.57 24.73 3.34
N ARG A 196 4.93 23.80 4.05
CA ARG A 196 5.44 22.45 4.32
C ARG A 196 4.85 21.39 3.38
N LEU A 197 3.99 21.78 2.43
CA LEU A 197 3.40 20.86 1.44
C LEU A 197 4.21 20.86 0.15
N ARG A 198 4.42 19.67 -0.37
CA ARG A 198 4.96 19.41 -1.72
C ARG A 198 3.94 18.54 -2.43
N GLU A 199 3.08 19.17 -3.22
CA GLU A 199 2.09 18.45 -4.04
C GLU A 199 2.70 18.19 -5.42
N LEU A 200 2.70 16.92 -5.84
CA LEU A 200 3.31 16.49 -7.11
C LEU A 200 2.28 15.80 -8.00
N ASP A 201 2.43 16.02 -9.30
CA ASP A 201 1.83 15.18 -10.33
C ASP A 201 2.72 13.96 -10.61
N TRP A 202 2.25 12.98 -11.36
CA TRP A 202 3.08 11.87 -11.79
C TRP A 202 4.30 12.36 -12.58
N ASN A 203 5.44 11.74 -12.27
CA ASN A 203 6.76 12.05 -12.82
C ASN A 203 7.32 13.44 -12.42
N GLU A 204 6.64 14.17 -11.54
CA GLU A 204 7.23 15.34 -10.91
C GLU A 204 8.08 14.92 -9.69
N ALA A 205 9.16 15.67 -9.46
CA ALA A 205 10.07 15.45 -8.34
C ALA A 205 10.22 16.73 -7.50
N THR A 206 10.59 16.55 -6.24
CA THR A 206 10.95 17.62 -5.31
C THR A 206 12.12 17.19 -4.43
N GLU A 207 12.90 18.17 -4.00
CA GLU A 207 13.95 17.92 -3.01
C GLU A 207 13.52 18.36 -1.62
N VAL A 208 13.74 17.48 -0.63
CA VAL A 208 13.47 17.74 0.78
C VAL A 208 14.60 17.13 1.61
N ALA A 209 15.25 17.93 2.42
CA ALA A 209 16.32 17.51 3.34
C ALA A 209 17.47 16.74 2.65
N GLY A 210 17.76 17.01 1.39
CA GLY A 210 18.78 16.30 0.60
C GLY A 210 18.31 14.99 -0.05
N LEU A 211 17.02 14.66 0.08
CA LEU A 211 16.41 13.53 -0.61
C LEU A 211 15.63 14.04 -1.82
N THR A 212 15.71 13.33 -2.94
CA THR A 212 14.83 13.51 -4.09
C THR A 212 13.62 12.59 -3.97
N LEU A 213 12.43 13.19 -3.95
CA LEU A 213 11.15 12.47 -3.91
C LEU A 213 10.44 12.63 -5.25
N THR A 214 10.15 11.52 -5.91
CA THR A 214 9.43 11.51 -7.20
C THR A 214 8.11 10.79 -7.04
N ALA A 215 7.01 11.46 -7.38
CA ALA A 215 5.70 10.81 -7.51
C ALA A 215 5.65 10.05 -8.84
N THR A 216 5.31 8.77 -8.80
CA THR A 216 5.23 7.91 -9.98
C THR A 216 3.82 7.36 -10.17
N PRO A 217 3.43 6.97 -11.42
CA PRO A 217 2.10 6.45 -11.67
C PRO A 217 1.74 5.23 -10.83
N ALA A 218 0.45 5.10 -10.51
CA ALA A 218 -0.15 3.92 -9.89
C ALA A 218 -1.54 3.67 -10.49
N GLN A 219 -1.99 2.43 -10.43
CA GLN A 219 -3.29 1.98 -10.93
C GLN A 219 -4.28 1.83 -9.77
N HIS A 220 -4.96 2.93 -9.41
CA HIS A 220 -5.83 2.94 -8.23
C HIS A 220 -7.01 3.91 -8.38
N PHE A 221 -7.57 4.34 -7.29
CA PHE A 221 -8.55 5.42 -7.19
C PHE A 221 -8.39 6.13 -5.84
N CYS A 222 -9.11 7.21 -5.65
CA CYS A 222 -9.08 7.97 -4.40
C CYS A 222 -10.47 8.49 -4.03
N GLY A 223 -10.57 9.09 -2.85
CA GLY A 223 -11.74 9.82 -2.39
C GLY A 223 -12.15 9.46 -0.97
N ARG A 224 -12.39 10.48 -0.15
CA ARG A 224 -12.80 10.34 1.25
C ARG A 224 -14.32 10.36 1.44
N GLY A 225 -15.09 10.59 0.38
CA GLY A 225 -16.54 10.66 0.41
C GLY A 225 -17.21 10.26 -0.90
N LEU A 226 -18.54 10.26 -0.91
CA LEU A 226 -19.30 9.81 -2.08
C LEU A 226 -19.23 10.78 -3.28
N ARG A 227 -18.85 12.05 -3.05
CA ARG A 227 -18.91 13.12 -4.07
C ARG A 227 -17.56 13.53 -4.64
N ASN A 228 -16.46 13.17 -4.00
CA ASN A 228 -15.11 13.59 -4.37
C ASN A 228 -14.20 12.40 -4.77
N GLN A 229 -14.77 11.34 -5.32
CA GLN A 229 -14.00 10.22 -5.82
C GLN A 229 -13.18 10.66 -7.04
N GLN A 230 -11.91 10.27 -7.07
CA GLN A 230 -10.93 10.60 -8.13
C GLN A 230 -10.72 12.12 -8.32
N PHE A 231 -10.96 12.93 -7.27
CA PHE A 231 -10.79 14.38 -7.30
C PHE A 231 -9.42 14.83 -6.76
N THR A 232 -8.71 13.93 -6.10
CA THR A 232 -7.29 14.00 -5.76
C THR A 232 -6.54 12.93 -6.55
N LEU A 233 -5.23 13.11 -6.75
CA LEU A 233 -4.39 12.12 -7.42
C LEU A 233 -3.95 11.05 -6.41
N TRP A 234 -3.53 9.89 -6.90
CA TRP A 234 -2.83 8.83 -6.19
C TRP A 234 -1.47 8.60 -6.84
N ALA A 235 -0.50 8.09 -6.11
CA ALA A 235 0.84 7.88 -6.63
C ALA A 235 1.57 6.76 -5.89
N SER A 236 2.45 6.07 -6.59
CA SER A 236 3.60 5.41 -6.00
C SER A 236 4.76 6.40 -5.87
N TRP A 237 5.80 6.06 -5.11
CA TRP A 237 6.85 6.99 -4.76
C TRP A 237 8.23 6.39 -4.87
N VAL A 238 9.15 7.13 -5.47
CA VAL A 238 10.58 6.90 -5.39
C VAL A 238 11.18 7.91 -4.42
N VAL A 239 11.99 7.43 -3.49
CA VAL A 239 12.83 8.27 -2.63
C VAL A 239 14.28 7.88 -2.85
N ALA A 240 15.07 8.84 -3.30
CA ALA A 240 16.49 8.68 -3.56
C ALA A 240 17.30 9.62 -2.67
N GLY A 241 18.25 9.06 -1.93
CA GLY A 241 19.29 9.78 -1.23
C GLY A 241 20.58 9.83 -2.05
N GLU A 242 21.69 10.06 -1.38
CA GLU A 242 23.02 10.11 -2.01
C GLU A 242 23.49 8.71 -2.43
N GLU A 243 23.27 7.70 -1.56
CA GLU A 243 23.75 6.32 -1.76
C GLU A 243 22.61 5.33 -1.99
N HIS A 244 21.42 5.56 -1.43
CA HIS A 244 20.33 4.59 -1.44
C HIS A 244 19.09 5.08 -2.16
N ARG A 245 18.29 4.10 -2.65
CA ARG A 245 17.00 4.33 -3.29
C ARG A 245 15.97 3.34 -2.81
N VAL A 246 14.77 3.85 -2.52
CA VAL A 246 13.63 3.01 -2.13
C VAL A 246 12.41 3.36 -2.98
N PHE A 247 11.53 2.37 -3.12
CA PHE A 247 10.25 2.51 -3.80
C PHE A 247 9.11 2.12 -2.87
N HIS A 248 8.03 2.92 -2.86
CA HIS A 248 6.79 2.60 -2.16
C HIS A 248 5.63 2.63 -3.14
N SER A 249 4.95 1.50 -3.31
CA SER A 249 3.90 1.37 -4.33
C SER A 249 2.64 2.20 -4.02
N GLY A 250 2.42 2.58 -2.76
CA GLY A 250 1.07 2.91 -2.33
C GLY A 250 0.14 1.75 -2.61
N ASP A 251 -1.12 2.04 -2.93
CA ASP A 251 -2.05 1.06 -3.45
C ASP A 251 -2.10 1.11 -4.97
N THR A 252 -2.03 -0.06 -5.58
CA THR A 252 -2.03 -0.17 -7.04
C THR A 252 -2.40 -1.57 -7.51
N GLY A 253 -3.14 -1.68 -8.60
CA GLY A 253 -3.17 -2.86 -9.42
C GLY A 253 -1.88 -2.99 -10.22
N TYR A 254 -1.61 -4.18 -10.76
CA TYR A 254 -0.49 -4.36 -11.67
C TYR A 254 -0.75 -3.63 -13.00
N PHE A 255 0.27 -2.91 -13.48
CA PHE A 255 0.27 -2.28 -14.79
C PHE A 255 1.68 -2.23 -15.38
N PRO A 256 1.84 -2.16 -16.72
CA PRO A 256 3.16 -2.23 -17.39
C PRO A 256 4.14 -1.11 -17.00
N GLY A 257 3.66 0.02 -16.49
CA GLY A 257 4.48 1.17 -16.10
C GLY A 257 5.50 0.90 -14.99
N PHE A 258 5.43 -0.24 -14.29
CA PHE A 258 6.48 -0.65 -13.35
C PHE A 258 7.84 -0.82 -14.05
N LYS A 259 7.86 -1.28 -15.30
CA LYS A 259 9.09 -1.35 -16.12
C LYS A 259 9.66 0.02 -16.40
N ASP A 260 8.81 0.99 -16.74
CA ASP A 260 9.23 2.36 -17.02
C ASP A 260 9.78 3.05 -15.76
N ILE A 261 9.13 2.83 -14.61
CA ILE A 261 9.60 3.32 -13.31
C ILE A 261 10.96 2.70 -12.98
N GLY A 262 11.11 1.38 -13.16
CA GLY A 262 12.37 0.67 -12.94
C GLY A 262 13.49 1.16 -13.84
N ALA A 263 13.21 1.37 -15.13
CA ALA A 263 14.17 1.89 -16.10
C ALA A 263 14.62 3.33 -15.81
N ALA A 264 13.69 4.17 -15.30
CA ALA A 264 13.98 5.58 -15.01
C ALA A 264 14.67 5.80 -13.66
N HIS A 265 14.36 5.00 -12.65
CA HIS A 265 14.74 5.27 -11.26
C HIS A 265 15.43 4.12 -10.55
N GLY A 266 15.37 2.90 -11.06
CA GLY A 266 16.01 1.71 -10.47
C GLY A 266 17.53 1.65 -10.68
N PRO A 267 18.21 0.64 -10.15
CA PRO A 267 17.63 -0.34 -9.23
C PRO A 267 17.36 0.22 -7.84
N PHE A 268 16.51 -0.46 -7.05
CA PHE A 268 16.15 -0.07 -5.69
C PHE A 268 16.76 -1.02 -4.66
N ASP A 269 17.30 -0.47 -3.54
CA ASP A 269 17.82 -1.25 -2.41
C ASP A 269 16.69 -1.94 -1.64
N ALA A 270 15.57 -1.24 -1.48
CA ALA A 270 14.35 -1.79 -0.90
C ALA A 270 13.10 -1.29 -1.64
N THR A 271 12.13 -2.18 -1.78
CA THR A 271 10.81 -1.85 -2.34
C THR A 271 9.72 -2.24 -1.32
N MET A 272 8.74 -1.39 -1.18
CA MET A 272 7.56 -1.62 -0.35
C MET A 272 6.36 -1.76 -1.28
N ILE A 273 5.93 -3.02 -1.52
CA ILE A 273 4.92 -3.33 -2.54
C ILE A 273 3.67 -3.88 -1.90
N GLN A 274 2.54 -3.30 -2.27
CA GLN A 274 1.21 -3.73 -1.89
C GLN A 274 0.94 -5.14 -2.43
N ILE A 275 0.48 -6.04 -1.54
CA ILE A 275 0.19 -7.44 -1.86
C ILE A 275 -1.12 -7.93 -1.23
N GLY A 276 -1.91 -7.05 -0.63
CA GLY A 276 -3.16 -7.36 0.06
C GLY A 276 -4.40 -6.73 -0.61
N ALA A 277 -5.56 -6.94 -0.03
CA ALA A 277 -6.86 -6.40 -0.46
C ALA A 277 -7.31 -6.85 -1.87
N TYR A 278 -6.96 -8.06 -2.26
CA TYR A 278 -7.44 -8.73 -3.48
C TYR A 278 -8.56 -9.74 -3.18
N SER A 279 -9.20 -10.27 -4.22
CA SER A 279 -10.14 -11.39 -4.10
C SER A 279 -9.97 -12.39 -5.24
N GLU A 280 -9.73 -13.62 -4.87
CA GLU A 280 -9.78 -14.79 -5.77
C GLU A 280 -10.93 -15.74 -5.37
N TYR A 281 -11.65 -15.40 -4.31
CA TYR A 281 -12.71 -16.23 -3.72
C TYR A 281 -14.12 -15.81 -4.17
N TRP A 282 -14.26 -15.25 -5.37
CA TRP A 282 -15.60 -14.98 -5.85
C TRP A 282 -16.23 -16.28 -6.38
N PRO A 283 -17.32 -16.79 -5.77
CA PRO A 283 -17.89 -18.06 -6.16
C PRO A 283 -18.58 -17.94 -7.52
N LYS A 284 -17.91 -18.38 -8.56
CA LYS A 284 -18.57 -18.97 -9.71
C LYS A 284 -18.16 -20.43 -9.71
N ASN A 285 -19.11 -21.29 -9.29
CA ASN A 285 -19.09 -22.74 -9.33
C ASN A 285 -17.83 -23.42 -8.77
N HIS A 286 -17.99 -24.12 -7.64
CA HIS A 286 -16.95 -24.87 -6.92
C HIS A 286 -16.20 -25.95 -7.72
N GLU A 287 -16.46 -26.09 -9.00
CA GLU A 287 -15.90 -27.15 -9.85
C GLU A 287 -14.81 -26.65 -10.82
N ASP A 288 -14.75 -25.33 -11.07
CA ASP A 288 -13.71 -24.77 -11.96
C ASP A 288 -12.66 -24.06 -11.10
N ARG A 289 -11.49 -24.68 -10.95
CA ARG A 289 -10.37 -24.25 -10.10
C ARG A 289 -9.50 -23.15 -10.72
N THR A 290 -9.94 -22.53 -11.81
CA THR A 290 -9.22 -21.38 -12.38
C THR A 290 -9.43 -20.16 -11.50
N PRO A 291 -8.36 -19.44 -11.11
CA PRO A 291 -8.47 -18.16 -10.43
C PRO A 291 -9.20 -17.17 -11.36
N ASP A 292 -10.50 -17.01 -11.16
CA ASP A 292 -11.23 -15.90 -11.77
C ASP A 292 -11.19 -14.74 -10.78
N PRO A 293 -10.53 -13.61 -11.09
CA PRO A 293 -10.55 -12.41 -10.25
C PRO A 293 -11.98 -11.90 -10.03
N GLY A 294 -12.94 -12.50 -10.76
CA GLY A 294 -14.35 -12.20 -10.61
C GLY A 294 -14.64 -10.72 -10.79
N PRO A 295 -15.63 -10.18 -10.04
CA PRO A 295 -15.96 -8.77 -10.10
C PRO A 295 -15.05 -7.88 -9.25
N TRP A 296 -13.93 -8.37 -8.69
CA TRP A 296 -13.01 -7.55 -7.91
C TRP A 296 -12.31 -6.52 -8.79
N PRO A 297 -12.10 -5.29 -8.34
CA PRO A 297 -11.46 -4.25 -9.16
C PRO A 297 -9.96 -4.47 -9.34
N ASP A 298 -9.44 -3.99 -10.48
CA ASP A 298 -8.02 -4.10 -10.88
C ASP A 298 -7.16 -2.98 -10.24
N ILE A 299 -7.31 -2.78 -8.94
CA ILE A 299 -6.72 -1.66 -8.17
C ILE A 299 -5.82 -2.12 -7.01
N HIS A 300 -5.70 -3.43 -6.85
CA HIS A 300 -4.80 -4.06 -5.88
C HIS A 300 -4.17 -5.29 -6.53
N MET A 301 -2.87 -5.45 -6.31
CA MET A 301 -2.14 -6.61 -6.80
C MET A 301 -2.39 -7.85 -5.94
N THR A 302 -2.44 -9.00 -6.58
CA THR A 302 -2.20 -10.28 -5.93
C THR A 302 -0.73 -10.40 -5.53
N PRO A 303 -0.35 -11.30 -4.61
CA PRO A 303 1.04 -11.53 -4.27
C PRO A 303 1.93 -11.90 -5.47
N ASP A 304 1.41 -12.68 -6.41
CA ASP A 304 2.14 -13.05 -7.64
C ASP A 304 2.41 -11.82 -8.53
N GLU A 305 1.42 -10.94 -8.68
CA GLU A 305 1.58 -9.66 -9.38
C GLU A 305 2.53 -8.73 -8.65
N GLY A 306 2.54 -8.73 -7.31
CA GLY A 306 3.50 -7.98 -6.51
C GLY A 306 4.95 -8.42 -6.76
N ILE A 307 5.20 -9.73 -6.88
CA ILE A 307 6.52 -10.25 -7.26
C ILE A 307 6.86 -9.88 -8.71
N ARG A 308 5.89 -9.92 -9.63
CA ARG A 308 6.10 -9.47 -11.00
C ARG A 308 6.46 -7.98 -11.05
N ALA A 309 5.75 -7.13 -10.31
CA ALA A 309 6.05 -5.70 -10.20
C ALA A 309 7.45 -5.46 -9.63
N GLN A 310 7.87 -6.25 -8.62
CA GLN A 310 9.23 -6.22 -8.08
C GLN A 310 10.26 -6.49 -9.18
N LEU A 311 10.11 -7.55 -9.95
CA LEU A 311 11.05 -7.87 -11.02
C LEU A 311 11.07 -6.77 -12.09
N ASP A 312 9.90 -6.25 -12.49
CA ASP A 312 9.80 -5.16 -13.46
C ASP A 312 10.53 -3.88 -12.98
N LEU A 313 10.38 -3.52 -11.70
CA LEU A 313 11.09 -2.40 -11.06
C LEU A 313 12.61 -2.61 -11.01
N GLN A 314 13.07 -3.85 -11.01
CA GLN A 314 14.49 -4.22 -10.92
C GLN A 314 15.08 -4.65 -12.27
N GLY A 315 14.46 -4.26 -13.38
CA GLY A 315 14.95 -4.57 -14.73
C GLY A 315 14.92 -6.06 -15.08
N GLY A 316 13.99 -6.82 -14.52
CA GLY A 316 13.83 -8.25 -14.75
C GLY A 316 14.71 -9.14 -13.86
N THR A 317 15.37 -8.58 -12.84
CA THR A 317 16.27 -9.33 -11.96
C THR A 317 15.76 -9.37 -10.51
N ALA A 318 16.12 -10.41 -9.76
CA ALA A 318 15.84 -10.51 -8.33
C ALA A 318 16.87 -9.68 -7.53
N HIS A 319 16.78 -8.35 -7.62
CA HIS A 319 17.65 -7.41 -6.91
C HIS A 319 16.91 -6.71 -5.77
N GLY A 320 17.66 -6.20 -4.77
CA GLY A 320 17.11 -5.51 -3.61
C GLY A 320 16.23 -6.40 -2.71
N VAL A 321 15.63 -5.78 -1.71
CA VAL A 321 14.76 -6.48 -0.75
C VAL A 321 13.33 -5.99 -0.89
N LEU A 322 12.40 -6.90 -1.10
CA LEU A 322 10.97 -6.61 -1.09
C LEU A 322 10.43 -6.65 0.35
N LEU A 323 9.80 -5.59 0.81
CA LEU A 323 8.90 -5.58 1.96
C LEU A 323 7.45 -5.60 1.47
N PRO A 324 6.70 -6.68 1.66
CA PRO A 324 5.27 -6.70 1.37
C PRO A 324 4.48 -5.82 2.33
N ILE A 325 3.66 -4.94 1.80
CA ILE A 325 2.80 -4.02 2.55
C ILE A 325 1.31 -4.25 2.25
N HIS A 326 0.43 -3.52 2.93
CA HIS A 326 -1.02 -3.55 2.77
C HIS A 326 -1.66 -4.89 3.21
N TRP A 327 -1.12 -5.53 4.23
CA TRP A 327 -1.64 -6.77 4.82
C TRP A 327 -1.48 -6.78 6.34
N GLY A 328 -2.08 -7.76 7.01
CA GLY A 328 -1.84 -8.07 8.43
C GLY A 328 -2.33 -7.03 9.45
N THR A 329 -2.86 -5.88 9.02
CA THR A 329 -3.25 -4.78 9.92
C THR A 329 -4.73 -4.46 9.88
N PHE A 330 -5.34 -4.32 8.72
CA PHE A 330 -6.76 -4.06 8.53
C PHE A 330 -7.39 -5.11 7.62
N ASN A 331 -8.63 -5.50 7.92
CA ASN A 331 -9.41 -6.41 7.08
C ASN A 331 -10.16 -5.61 6.02
N LEU A 332 -9.62 -5.54 4.80
CA LEU A 332 -10.18 -4.76 3.70
C LEU A 332 -10.78 -5.63 2.58
N ALA A 333 -10.43 -6.91 2.53
CA ALA A 333 -10.85 -7.82 1.47
C ALA A 333 -11.24 -9.21 2.02
N PRO A 334 -11.88 -10.06 1.22
CA PRO A 334 -12.38 -11.36 1.67
C PRO A 334 -11.32 -12.46 1.80
N HIS A 335 -10.05 -12.23 1.42
CA HIS A 335 -8.99 -13.23 1.58
C HIS A 335 -8.66 -13.49 3.07
N PRO A 336 -8.12 -14.66 3.43
CA PRO A 336 -7.57 -14.91 4.76
C PRO A 336 -6.48 -13.89 5.12
N TRP A 337 -6.39 -13.50 6.40
CA TRP A 337 -5.49 -12.42 6.83
C TRP A 337 -4.01 -12.71 6.58
N SER A 338 -3.59 -13.97 6.60
CA SER A 338 -2.20 -14.43 6.39
C SER A 338 -1.91 -14.92 4.97
N ASP A 339 -2.94 -15.04 4.11
CA ASP A 339 -2.80 -15.50 2.73
C ASP A 339 -1.82 -14.65 1.91
N PRO A 340 -1.85 -13.30 2.00
CA PRO A 340 -0.91 -12.46 1.27
C PRO A 340 0.55 -12.78 1.58
N ALA A 341 0.90 -12.97 2.85
CA ALA A 341 2.26 -13.29 3.26
C ALA A 341 2.72 -14.66 2.75
N GLU A 342 1.87 -15.68 2.89
CA GLU A 342 2.20 -17.04 2.48
C GLU A 342 2.43 -17.12 0.95
N ARG A 343 1.54 -16.56 0.17
CA ARG A 343 1.65 -16.54 -1.29
C ARG A 343 2.85 -15.74 -1.78
N THR A 344 3.14 -14.59 -1.15
CA THR A 344 4.34 -13.80 -1.48
C THR A 344 5.60 -14.62 -1.26
N MET A 345 5.72 -15.35 -0.14
CA MET A 345 6.88 -16.20 0.13
C MET A 345 7.04 -17.32 -0.90
N ILE A 346 5.93 -17.93 -1.34
CA ILE A 346 5.95 -18.96 -2.38
C ILE A 346 6.38 -18.36 -3.73
N ALA A 347 5.75 -17.28 -4.15
CA ALA A 347 6.07 -16.63 -5.42
C ALA A 347 7.52 -16.10 -5.46
N ALA A 348 8.00 -15.50 -4.37
CA ALA A 348 9.37 -15.00 -4.28
C ALA A 348 10.41 -16.10 -4.39
N ARG A 349 10.19 -17.26 -3.73
CA ARG A 349 11.09 -18.42 -3.82
C ARG A 349 11.24 -18.92 -5.25
N SER A 350 10.19 -18.93 -6.05
CA SER A 350 10.24 -19.43 -7.42
C SER A 350 11.16 -18.62 -8.34
N VAL A 351 11.45 -17.36 -7.96
CA VAL A 351 12.30 -16.44 -8.74
C VAL A 351 13.56 -15.98 -7.98
N GLY A 352 13.80 -16.52 -6.78
CA GLY A 352 14.99 -16.18 -5.96
C GLY A 352 14.95 -14.75 -5.37
N GLN A 353 13.76 -14.11 -5.26
CA GLN A 353 13.63 -12.75 -4.72
C GLN A 353 13.77 -12.76 -3.19
N ALA A 354 14.62 -11.87 -2.66
CA ALA A 354 14.74 -11.63 -1.22
C ALA A 354 13.50 -10.87 -0.72
N VAL A 355 12.83 -11.42 0.30
CA VAL A 355 11.63 -10.83 0.91
C VAL A 355 11.83 -10.68 2.40
N ALA A 356 11.63 -9.47 2.91
CA ALA A 356 11.57 -9.20 4.33
C ALA A 356 10.15 -9.39 4.85
N MET A 357 10.01 -10.24 5.88
CA MET A 357 8.74 -10.50 6.59
C MET A 357 8.88 -10.13 8.08
N PRO A 358 9.17 -8.87 8.40
CA PRO A 358 9.30 -8.44 9.78
C PRO A 358 7.97 -8.55 10.53
N LYS A 359 8.04 -8.70 11.84
CA LYS A 359 6.90 -8.39 12.70
C LYS A 359 6.66 -6.87 12.68
N PRO A 360 5.43 -6.40 12.88
CA PRO A 360 5.21 -4.97 13.03
C PRO A 360 6.15 -4.36 14.08
N GLY A 361 6.87 -3.29 13.71
CA GLY A 361 7.87 -2.63 14.52
C GLY A 361 9.29 -3.19 14.42
N GLU A 362 9.51 -4.35 13.81
CA GLU A 362 10.84 -4.95 13.66
C GLU A 362 11.65 -4.24 12.57
N PRO A 363 12.78 -3.58 12.94
CA PRO A 363 13.63 -2.92 11.95
C PRO A 363 14.56 -3.92 11.26
N PHE A 364 14.89 -3.65 10.00
CA PHE A 364 15.93 -4.39 9.29
C PHE A 364 16.71 -3.45 8.34
N GLU A 365 17.94 -3.82 8.04
CA GLU A 365 18.77 -3.18 7.03
C GLU A 365 18.85 -4.11 5.81
N PRO A 366 18.53 -3.64 4.57
CA PRO A 366 18.55 -4.48 3.37
C PRO A 366 19.90 -5.15 3.10
N ALA A 367 20.99 -4.51 3.45
CA ALA A 367 22.36 -5.07 3.34
C ALA A 367 22.71 -6.07 4.47
N GLY A 368 21.82 -6.23 5.47
CA GLY A 368 22.05 -7.08 6.64
C GLY A 368 21.23 -8.37 6.62
N LYS A 369 20.90 -8.85 7.82
CA LYS A 369 20.03 -10.02 7.98
C LYS A 369 18.58 -9.64 7.67
N ILE A 370 18.00 -10.30 6.68
CA ILE A 370 16.61 -10.11 6.30
C ILE A 370 15.68 -10.95 7.17
N PRO A 371 14.67 -10.38 7.85
CA PRO A 371 13.69 -11.13 8.62
C PRO A 371 12.79 -11.93 7.66
N GLY A 372 12.81 -13.24 7.77
CA GLY A 372 12.07 -14.15 6.87
C GLY A 372 11.30 -15.24 7.62
N ASP A 373 11.22 -15.17 8.95
CA ASP A 373 10.51 -16.15 9.76
C ASP A 373 8.99 -16.05 9.53
N PRO A 374 8.29 -17.14 9.23
CA PRO A 374 6.85 -17.13 8.98
C PRO A 374 6.04 -17.05 10.28
N TRP A 375 6.19 -15.96 11.03
CA TRP A 375 5.59 -15.71 12.34
C TRP A 375 4.05 -15.74 12.34
N TRP A 376 3.42 -15.58 11.18
CA TRP A 376 1.96 -15.64 11.03
C TRP A 376 1.41 -17.07 11.04
N ARG A 377 2.20 -18.11 10.73
CA ARG A 377 1.75 -19.49 10.64
C ARG A 377 1.20 -20.04 11.97
N PRO A 378 1.87 -19.88 13.13
CA PRO A 378 1.35 -20.35 14.40
C PRO A 378 0.04 -19.70 14.84
N ILE A 379 -0.27 -18.54 14.30
CA ILE A 379 -1.48 -17.77 14.62
C ILE A 379 -2.46 -17.66 13.44
N ALA A 380 -2.26 -18.47 12.40
CA ALA A 380 -3.16 -18.55 11.26
C ALA A 380 -4.57 -18.97 11.70
N ALA A 381 -5.57 -18.52 10.95
CA ALA A 381 -6.95 -18.87 11.25
C ALA A 381 -7.17 -20.40 11.15
N PRO A 382 -8.03 -21.01 12.02
CA PRO A 382 -8.32 -22.42 11.96
C PRO A 382 -8.79 -22.87 10.57
N GLY A 383 -8.28 -23.99 10.09
CA GLY A 383 -8.64 -24.55 8.78
C GLY A 383 -8.02 -23.82 7.57
N PHE A 384 -7.11 -22.90 7.80
CA PHE A 384 -6.24 -22.37 6.74
C PHE A 384 -5.09 -23.36 6.52
N ALA A 385 -5.24 -24.23 5.53
CA ALA A 385 -4.22 -25.18 5.15
C ALA A 385 -3.32 -24.55 4.08
N TRP A 386 -2.27 -23.86 4.51
CA TRP A 386 -1.22 -23.32 3.63
C TRP A 386 -0.56 -24.41 2.76
N GLU A 387 -0.57 -25.67 3.24
CA GLU A 387 -0.11 -26.86 2.52
C GLU A 387 -0.87 -27.07 1.18
N ARG A 388 -2.10 -26.63 1.08
CA ARG A 388 -2.85 -26.69 -0.19
C ARG A 388 -2.25 -25.79 -1.28
N TRP A 389 -1.58 -24.70 -0.89
CA TRP A 389 -0.96 -23.78 -1.85
C TRP A 389 0.43 -24.27 -2.28
N VAL A 390 1.16 -24.95 -1.42
CA VAL A 390 2.43 -25.61 -1.77
C VAL A 390 2.18 -26.75 -2.76
N ASN A 391 1.17 -27.57 -2.51
CA ASN A 391 0.82 -28.72 -3.38
C ASN A 391 0.13 -28.31 -4.69
N TYR A 392 -0.44 -27.12 -4.78
CA TYR A 392 -1.13 -26.67 -5.98
C TYR A 392 -0.17 -26.38 -7.16
N ARG A 393 1.07 -25.98 -6.88
CA ARG A 393 2.09 -25.78 -7.94
C ARG A 393 2.93 -27.04 -8.22
N ASP A 394 2.95 -27.98 -7.29
CA ASP A 394 3.68 -29.25 -7.44
C ASP A 394 2.83 -30.36 -8.06
N GLU A 395 1.52 -30.19 -8.20
CA GLU A 395 0.69 -31.08 -9.02
C GLU A 395 0.90 -30.73 -10.50
N PRO A 396 1.47 -31.66 -11.32
CA PRO A 396 1.55 -31.46 -12.75
C PRO A 396 0.13 -31.30 -13.30
N ASP A 397 -0.03 -30.29 -14.18
CA ASP A 397 -1.30 -29.95 -14.83
C ASP A 397 -1.98 -31.22 -15.38
N ARG A 398 -3.02 -31.69 -14.69
CA ARG A 398 -3.82 -32.85 -15.10
C ARG A 398 -4.79 -32.52 -16.24
N THR A 399 -4.80 -31.30 -16.74
CA THR A 399 -5.69 -30.84 -17.80
C THR A 399 -4.99 -30.66 -19.13
N GLY A 400 -3.85 -31.33 -19.40
CA GLY A 400 -3.26 -31.51 -20.74
C GLY A 400 -3.41 -30.29 -21.67
N GLY A 401 -2.95 -29.14 -21.30
CA GLY A 401 -2.99 -27.95 -22.13
C GLY A 401 -1.78 -27.06 -21.83
N ASP A 402 -0.67 -27.34 -22.53
CA ASP A 402 0.51 -26.48 -22.57
C ASP A 402 0.13 -25.04 -22.92
N LYS A 403 0.24 -24.15 -21.95
CA LYS A 403 0.53 -22.73 -22.20
C LYS A 403 1.72 -22.31 -21.35
N VAL A 404 2.86 -22.84 -21.72
CA VAL A 404 4.14 -22.16 -21.47
C VAL A 404 4.09 -20.89 -22.32
N VAL A 405 4.05 -19.73 -21.67
CA VAL A 405 4.36 -18.48 -22.33
C VAL A 405 5.87 -18.51 -22.55
N GLU A 406 6.29 -18.92 -23.73
CA GLU A 406 7.66 -18.75 -24.17
C GLU A 406 8.02 -17.23 -24.20
N PRO A 407 9.25 -16.87 -23.84
CA PRO A 407 9.72 -15.50 -24.06
C PRO A 407 9.76 -15.26 -25.58
N ASP A 408 9.19 -14.14 -26.00
CA ASP A 408 9.13 -13.65 -27.37
C ASP A 408 10.53 -13.71 -28.04
N ALA A 409 10.74 -14.72 -28.88
CA ALA A 409 11.92 -14.82 -29.72
C ALA A 409 11.71 -13.90 -30.91
N GLY A 410 12.71 -13.07 -31.15
CA GLY A 410 12.73 -11.96 -32.07
C GLY A 410 12.12 -12.20 -33.46
N LEU A 411 11.50 -11.17 -33.96
CA LEU A 411 11.16 -10.98 -35.38
C LEU A 411 12.46 -10.89 -36.21
N ASP A 412 12.80 -11.96 -36.89
CA ASP A 412 13.70 -11.90 -38.04
C ASP A 412 12.96 -11.30 -39.24
N LEU A 413 13.33 -10.09 -39.59
CA LEU A 413 13.06 -9.50 -40.88
C LEU A 413 14.03 -10.11 -41.89
N VAL A 414 13.57 -11.02 -42.75
CA VAL A 414 14.23 -11.28 -44.04
C VAL A 414 13.16 -11.11 -45.11
N GLY A 415 13.50 -10.21 -46.03
CA GLY A 415 12.71 -9.94 -47.21
C GLY A 415 12.79 -11.04 -48.28
N GLU A 416 11.91 -10.90 -49.23
CA GLU A 416 12.23 -11.04 -50.67
C GLU A 416 10.94 -10.96 -51.48
N ALA A 417 11.11 -10.24 -52.61
CA ALA A 417 10.36 -10.09 -53.85
C ALA A 417 9.13 -9.17 -53.83
#